data_56c4fa342efb56df10f86dffe52c6629
#
_entry.id   56c4fa342efb56df10f86dffe52c6629
#
_cell.length_a   1.000
_cell.length_b   1.000
_cell.length_c   1.000
_cell.angle_alpha   90.00
_cell.angle_beta   90.00
_cell.angle_gamma   90.00
#
_symmetry.space_group_name_H-M   'P 1'
#
loop_
_entity.id
_entity.type
_entity.pdbx_description
1 polymer ?
#
loop_
_entity_poly.entity_id
_entity_poly.type
_entity_poly.pdbx_seq_one_letter_code
_entity_poly.pdbx_strand_id
1 'polypeptide(L)'
;MKKWDRIIALCLVLGLILAGCGENTGTGTDAVYVDSVGKLAGINGFAGVQNRFAGMVEPQATMKVNPEQGRTVKTTLVEEGQSVQEGDPLFVYDTEDIQLTLEQAQLEIERLDNSINTYYSEIAALEEEKKSASEDNQLQYTIEIQNRLASIKQAEYDKKVKQSEIDKQKSQMENDTVYSTMTGVVQSIDETVLDGNTTDMYGQEKTYITLMASGEY
;
A
#
# COMPACT_ATOMS: atom_id res chain seq x y z
N MET A 1 75.06 62.75 17.18
CA MET A 1 74.85 61.47 16.46
C MET A 1 74.06 60.39 17.22
N LYS A 2 73.90 60.48 18.54
CA LYS A 2 73.19 59.42 19.35
C LYS A 2 71.66 59.48 19.40
N LYS A 3 71.03 60.55 18.89
CA LYS A 3 69.56 60.69 18.97
C LYS A 3 68.90 60.27 17.68
N TRP A 4 69.55 60.31 16.57
CA TRP A 4 68.97 59.92 15.28
C TRP A 4 68.94 58.43 15.06
N ASP A 5 69.94 57.72 15.59
CA ASP A 5 69.97 56.23 15.56
C ASP A 5 68.83 55.65 16.37
N ARG A 6 68.40 56.33 17.47
CA ARG A 6 67.25 55.89 18.25
C ARG A 6 65.93 56.14 17.58
N ILE A 7 65.80 57.20 16.76
CA ILE A 7 64.66 57.51 15.99
C ILE A 7 64.45 56.55 14.83
N ILE A 8 65.54 56.19 14.14
CA ILE A 8 65.55 55.18 13.07
C ILE A 8 65.24 53.82 13.60
N ALA A 9 65.73 53.43 14.78
CA ALA A 9 65.43 52.19 15.41
C ALA A 9 63.97 52.12 15.87
N LEU A 10 63.38 53.25 16.33
CA LEU A 10 62.00 53.31 16.74
C LEU A 10 61.03 53.27 15.55
N CYS A 11 61.37 53.88 14.40
CA CYS A 11 60.63 53.75 13.18
C CYS A 11 60.67 52.36 12.56
N LEU A 12 61.79 51.64 12.66
CA LEU A 12 61.93 50.29 12.18
C LEU A 12 61.13 49.29 13.02
N VAL A 13 61.05 49.48 14.34
CA VAL A 13 60.22 48.69 15.24
C VAL A 13 58.70 48.99 15.02
N LEU A 14 58.35 50.25 14.79
CA LEU A 14 56.97 50.63 14.49
C LEU A 14 56.51 50.15 13.13
N GLY A 15 57.41 50.03 12.12
CA GLY A 15 57.11 49.47 10.80
C GLY A 15 56.86 47.93 10.81
N LEU A 16 57.47 47.21 11.75
CA LEU A 16 57.27 45.78 11.91
C LEU A 16 55.97 45.39 12.58
N ILE A 17 55.34 46.32 13.30
CA ILE A 17 54.06 46.04 14.00
C ILE A 17 52.85 46.17 13.04
N LEU A 18 53.02 46.84 11.88
CA LEU A 18 51.95 47.04 10.88
C LEU A 18 51.90 45.98 9.78
N ALA A 19 52.82 44.98 9.76
CA ALA A 19 52.81 43.87 8.80
C ALA A 19 52.17 42.60 9.35
N GLY A 20 51.35 42.68 10.43
CA GLY A 20 50.50 41.60 10.90
C GLY A 20 49.23 41.52 10.08
N CYS A 21 49.31 41.01 8.87
CA CYS A 21 48.13 40.46 8.18
C CYS A 21 47.59 39.31 9.04
N GLY A 22 46.46 39.54 9.66
CA GLY A 22 45.69 38.56 10.39
C GLY A 22 45.29 37.47 9.43
N GLU A 23 45.87 36.31 9.57
CA GLU A 23 45.32 35.07 9.08
C GLU A 23 44.13 34.76 9.93
N ASN A 24 42.96 35.01 9.36
CA ASN A 24 41.67 34.72 10.00
C ASN A 24 41.46 33.20 9.92
N THR A 25 41.98 32.47 10.90
CA THR A 25 41.58 31.08 11.15
C THR A 25 40.18 31.09 11.76
N GLY A 26 39.17 31.22 10.89
CA GLY A 26 37.79 30.98 11.23
C GLY A 26 37.63 29.49 11.53
N THR A 27 37.38 29.20 12.79
CA THR A 27 36.87 27.93 13.28
C THR A 27 35.62 27.53 12.47
N GLY A 28 35.65 26.27 12.01
CA GLY A 28 34.64 25.63 11.18
C GLY A 28 33.19 25.87 11.54
N THR A 29 32.57 26.48 10.62
CA THR A 29 31.21 26.12 10.20
C THR A 29 31.37 25.63 8.78
N ASP A 30 30.87 24.44 8.51
CA ASP A 30 30.77 23.87 7.15
C ASP A 30 30.00 24.87 6.28
N ALA A 31 30.70 25.86 5.73
CA ALA A 31 30.16 26.69 4.70
C ALA A 31 30.25 25.89 3.40
N VAL A 32 29.14 25.33 2.99
CA VAL A 32 29.00 24.75 1.65
C VAL A 32 29.20 25.88 0.66
N TYR A 33 30.38 25.95 0.05
CA TYR A 33 30.62 26.86 -1.04
C TYR A 33 29.83 26.38 -2.25
N VAL A 34 28.69 27.00 -2.49
CA VAL A 34 27.96 26.87 -3.75
C VAL A 34 28.55 27.83 -4.75
N ASP A 35 29.42 27.37 -5.63
CA ASP A 35 29.82 28.14 -6.80
C ASP A 35 28.58 28.37 -7.69
N SER A 36 28.38 29.61 -8.10
CA SER A 36 27.27 29.91 -9.02
C SER A 36 27.45 29.14 -10.32
N VAL A 37 26.40 28.55 -10.84
CA VAL A 37 26.39 27.80 -12.11
C VAL A 37 27.02 28.59 -13.26
N GLY A 38 26.94 29.93 -13.24
CA GLY A 38 27.59 30.82 -14.19
C GLY A 38 29.15 30.76 -14.16
N LYS A 39 29.76 30.47 -12.98
CA LYS A 39 31.19 30.31 -12.79
C LYS A 39 31.68 28.95 -13.28
N LEU A 40 30.89 27.91 -13.07
CA LEU A 40 31.15 26.55 -13.56
C LEU A 40 30.98 26.42 -15.07
N ALA A 41 30.05 27.18 -15.67
CA ALA A 41 29.80 27.19 -17.11
C ALA A 41 30.75 28.07 -17.92
N GLY A 42 31.75 28.74 -17.28
CA GLY A 42 32.74 29.57 -17.96
C GLY A 42 32.15 30.84 -18.63
N ILE A 43 30.96 31.25 -18.25
CA ILE A 43 30.28 32.40 -18.81
C ILE A 43 30.73 33.65 -18.05
N ASN A 44 32.02 34.02 -18.20
CA ASN A 44 32.53 35.28 -17.73
C ASN A 44 32.30 36.37 -18.83
N GLY A 45 31.24 37.12 -18.67
CA GLY A 45 31.19 38.41 -19.38
C GLY A 45 30.00 38.67 -20.31
N PHE A 46 28.76 38.30 -19.93
CA PHE A 46 27.59 38.93 -20.55
C PHE A 46 26.66 39.43 -19.43
N ALA A 47 26.76 40.72 -19.18
CA ALA A 47 25.78 41.40 -18.38
C ALA A 47 24.41 41.34 -19.11
N GLY A 48 23.49 40.53 -18.64
CA GLY A 48 22.11 40.65 -19.05
C GLY A 48 21.34 39.38 -19.42
N VAL A 49 21.96 38.20 -19.54
CA VAL A 49 21.18 36.97 -19.76
C VAL A 49 21.24 36.09 -18.50
N GLN A 50 20.32 36.29 -17.59
CA GLN A 50 20.07 35.31 -16.55
C GLN A 50 19.42 34.11 -17.25
N ASN A 51 20.23 33.09 -17.58
CA ASN A 51 19.69 31.79 -17.97
C ASN A 51 18.98 31.17 -16.74
N ARG A 52 17.70 31.47 -16.64
CA ARG A 52 16.81 30.81 -15.69
C ARG A 52 16.43 29.47 -16.32
N PHE A 53 17.01 28.39 -15.83
CA PHE A 53 16.53 27.06 -16.14
C PHE A 53 15.32 26.80 -15.25
N ALA A 54 14.15 26.68 -15.83
CA ALA A 54 13.00 26.16 -15.13
C ALA A 54 13.16 24.63 -15.12
N GLY A 55 13.39 24.06 -13.95
CA GLY A 55 13.36 22.64 -13.71
C GLY A 55 12.07 22.28 -12.99
N MET A 56 11.42 21.22 -13.39
CA MET A 56 10.36 20.58 -12.61
C MET A 56 11.01 19.51 -11.74
N VAL A 57 10.77 19.55 -10.44
CA VAL A 57 11.20 18.48 -9.53
C VAL A 57 10.17 17.39 -9.64
N GLU A 58 10.55 16.26 -10.20
CA GLU A 58 9.72 15.06 -10.22
C GLU A 58 10.11 14.15 -9.05
N PRO A 59 9.15 13.55 -8.34
CA PRO A 59 9.45 12.61 -7.26
C PRO A 59 10.16 11.38 -7.83
N GLN A 60 11.15 10.87 -7.11
CA GLN A 60 11.92 9.69 -7.53
C GLN A 60 11.07 8.42 -7.62
N ALA A 61 10.06 8.29 -6.77
CA ALA A 61 9.09 7.21 -6.81
C ALA A 61 7.71 7.69 -6.38
N THR A 62 6.70 7.18 -7.05
CA THR A 62 5.30 7.35 -6.68
C THR A 62 4.67 5.99 -6.46
N MET A 63 3.87 5.86 -5.41
CA MET A 63 3.03 4.70 -5.16
C MET A 63 1.58 5.09 -5.44
N LYS A 64 0.91 4.29 -6.25
CA LYS A 64 -0.50 4.44 -6.59
C LYS A 64 -1.29 3.33 -5.92
N VAL A 65 -2.25 3.70 -5.09
CA VAL A 65 -3.07 2.77 -4.33
C VAL A 65 -4.53 2.94 -4.72
N ASN A 66 -5.12 1.86 -5.21
CA ASN A 66 -6.55 1.78 -5.52
C ASN A 66 -7.20 0.71 -4.65
N PRO A 67 -8.48 0.86 -4.27
CA PRO A 67 -9.23 -0.19 -3.63
C PRO A 67 -9.34 -1.43 -4.53
N GLU A 68 -9.38 -2.60 -3.92
CA GLU A 68 -9.67 -3.85 -4.64
C GLU A 68 -11.08 -3.82 -5.22
N GLN A 69 -11.23 -4.35 -6.43
CA GLN A 69 -12.52 -4.39 -7.10
C GLN A 69 -13.55 -5.19 -6.29
N GLY A 70 -14.70 -4.59 -6.06
CA GLY A 70 -15.81 -5.19 -5.31
C GLY A 70 -15.69 -5.06 -3.79
N ARG A 71 -14.74 -4.25 -3.28
CA ARG A 71 -14.65 -3.89 -1.87
C ARG A 71 -14.98 -2.41 -1.67
N THR A 72 -15.76 -2.11 -0.67
CA THR A 72 -16.13 -0.73 -0.30
C THR A 72 -15.16 -0.21 0.76
N VAL A 73 -14.63 1.00 0.55
CA VAL A 73 -13.81 1.69 1.57
C VAL A 73 -14.75 2.27 2.63
N LYS A 74 -14.51 1.95 3.90
CA LYS A 74 -15.26 2.48 5.04
C LYS A 74 -14.74 3.83 5.49
N THR A 75 -13.40 3.95 5.60
CA THR A 75 -12.76 5.14 6.15
C THR A 75 -11.35 5.30 5.58
N THR A 76 -11.02 6.50 5.15
CA THR A 76 -9.65 6.92 4.83
C THR A 76 -8.98 7.40 6.12
N LEU A 77 -7.77 6.94 6.38
CA LEU A 77 -7.03 7.21 7.62
C LEU A 77 -5.93 8.26 7.44
N VAL A 78 -5.73 8.74 6.23
CA VAL A 78 -4.70 9.72 5.88
C VAL A 78 -5.32 10.94 5.21
N GLU A 79 -4.59 12.07 5.26
CA GLU A 79 -4.97 13.34 4.64
C GLU A 79 -3.93 13.76 3.59
N GLU A 80 -4.33 14.57 2.61
CA GLU A 80 -3.41 15.15 1.63
C GLU A 80 -2.34 16.00 2.33
N GLY A 81 -1.09 15.80 1.95
CA GLY A 81 0.07 16.44 2.57
C GLY A 81 0.60 15.75 3.82
N GLN A 82 -0.05 14.71 4.31
CA GLN A 82 0.40 13.93 5.47
C GLN A 82 1.62 13.10 5.12
N SER A 83 2.62 13.07 6.03
CA SER A 83 3.76 12.15 5.95
C SER A 83 3.36 10.78 6.48
N VAL A 84 3.69 9.73 5.75
CA VAL A 84 3.46 8.33 6.10
C VAL A 84 4.74 7.54 6.04
N GLN A 85 4.86 6.51 6.87
CA GLN A 85 5.95 5.54 6.86
C GLN A 85 5.48 4.23 6.23
N GLU A 86 6.43 3.41 5.80
CA GLU A 86 6.13 2.04 5.41
C GLU A 86 5.47 1.30 6.57
N GLY A 87 4.32 0.69 6.31
CA GLY A 87 3.48 0.02 7.31
C GLY A 87 2.41 0.90 7.96
N ASP A 88 2.35 2.20 7.66
CA ASP A 88 1.25 3.04 8.15
C ASP A 88 -0.06 2.72 7.41
N PRO A 89 -1.21 2.70 8.13
CA PRO A 89 -2.50 2.42 7.53
C PRO A 89 -2.99 3.60 6.69
N LEU A 90 -3.46 3.31 5.47
CA LEU A 90 -3.97 4.30 4.52
C LEU A 90 -5.50 4.41 4.56
N PHE A 91 -6.19 3.28 4.49
CA PHE A 91 -7.64 3.19 4.58
C PHE A 91 -8.09 1.80 5.02
N VAL A 92 -9.35 1.72 5.45
CA VAL A 92 -9.99 0.50 5.93
C VAL A 92 -11.20 0.18 5.06
N TYR A 93 -11.36 -1.10 4.70
CA TYR A 93 -12.54 -1.59 4.01
C TYR A 93 -13.73 -1.79 4.94
N ASP A 94 -14.93 -1.67 4.40
CA ASP A 94 -16.14 -2.10 5.08
C ASP A 94 -16.25 -3.63 5.06
N THR A 95 -16.46 -4.22 6.23
CA THR A 95 -16.58 -5.66 6.41
C THR A 95 -17.97 -6.08 6.89
N GLU A 96 -18.93 -5.16 7.05
CA GLU A 96 -20.26 -5.45 7.59
C GLU A 96 -21.04 -6.40 6.67
N ASP A 97 -21.03 -6.14 5.36
CA ASP A 97 -21.66 -7.01 4.37
C ASP A 97 -20.99 -8.40 4.29
N ILE A 98 -19.68 -8.46 4.51
CA ILE A 98 -18.94 -9.72 4.53
C ILE A 98 -19.37 -10.56 5.73
N GLN A 99 -19.56 -9.96 6.90
CA GLN A 99 -20.01 -10.67 8.11
C GLN A 99 -21.37 -11.32 7.90
N LEU A 100 -22.33 -10.58 7.34
CA LEU A 100 -23.66 -11.10 7.04
C LEU A 100 -23.61 -12.26 6.03
N THR A 101 -22.82 -12.11 4.98
CA THR A 101 -22.65 -13.14 3.95
C THR A 101 -21.97 -14.40 4.52
N LEU A 102 -21.04 -14.22 5.45
CA LEU A 102 -20.34 -15.30 6.14
C LEU A 102 -21.30 -16.10 7.03
N GLU A 103 -22.19 -15.42 7.77
CA GLU A 103 -23.22 -16.06 8.57
C GLU A 103 -24.17 -16.88 7.69
N GLN A 104 -24.65 -16.30 6.58
CA GLN A 104 -25.49 -17.00 5.61
C GLN A 104 -24.80 -18.24 5.02
N ALA A 105 -23.51 -18.14 4.69
CA ALA A 105 -22.74 -19.25 4.17
C ALA A 105 -22.55 -20.37 5.21
N GLN A 106 -22.42 -20.04 6.49
CA GLN A 106 -22.34 -21.01 7.59
C GLN A 106 -23.66 -21.76 7.76
N LEU A 107 -24.80 -21.06 7.72
CA LEU A 107 -26.14 -21.69 7.76
C LEU A 107 -26.35 -22.62 6.57
N GLU A 108 -25.84 -22.27 5.40
CA GLU A 108 -25.93 -23.15 4.21
C GLU A 108 -25.10 -24.43 4.39
N ILE A 109 -23.91 -24.36 4.99
CA ILE A 109 -23.13 -25.53 5.36
C ILE A 109 -23.92 -26.43 6.32
N GLU A 110 -24.54 -25.87 7.35
CA GLU A 110 -25.37 -26.62 8.29
C GLU A 110 -26.55 -27.31 7.58
N ARG A 111 -27.20 -26.61 6.64
CA ARG A 111 -28.26 -27.18 5.83
C ARG A 111 -27.78 -28.39 5.00
N LEU A 112 -26.60 -28.26 4.38
CA LEU A 112 -26.00 -29.34 3.62
C LEU A 112 -25.64 -30.54 4.50
N ASP A 113 -25.10 -30.31 5.71
CA ASP A 113 -24.81 -31.38 6.69
C ASP A 113 -26.08 -32.11 7.12
N ASN A 114 -27.14 -31.39 7.39
CA ASN A 114 -28.44 -31.97 7.73
C ASN A 114 -28.99 -32.81 6.57
N SER A 115 -28.83 -32.36 5.32
CA SER A 115 -29.23 -33.11 4.12
C SER A 115 -28.41 -34.40 3.97
N ILE A 116 -27.11 -34.34 4.16
CA ILE A 116 -26.21 -35.52 4.14
C ILE A 116 -26.63 -36.53 5.20
N ASN A 117 -26.89 -36.10 6.43
CA ASN A 117 -27.36 -36.97 7.52
C ASN A 117 -28.71 -37.61 7.18
N THR A 118 -29.63 -36.85 6.58
CA THR A 118 -30.93 -37.37 6.12
C THR A 118 -30.71 -38.48 5.06
N TYR A 119 -29.89 -38.26 4.06
CA TYR A 119 -29.60 -39.26 3.04
C TYR A 119 -28.96 -40.53 3.62
N TYR A 120 -28.08 -40.41 4.60
CA TYR A 120 -27.54 -41.62 5.29
C TYR A 120 -28.64 -42.37 6.05
N SER A 121 -29.58 -41.68 6.69
CA SER A 121 -30.72 -42.31 7.37
C SER A 121 -31.64 -42.99 6.38
N GLU A 122 -31.90 -42.41 5.23
CA GLU A 122 -32.71 -43.00 4.15
C GLU A 122 -32.04 -44.25 3.57
N ILE A 123 -30.70 -44.21 3.37
CA ILE A 123 -29.94 -45.35 2.89
C ILE A 123 -30.06 -46.49 3.89
N ALA A 124 -29.92 -46.25 5.21
CA ALA A 124 -30.06 -47.29 6.23
C ALA A 124 -31.43 -47.93 6.20
N ALA A 125 -32.49 -47.14 6.01
CA ALA A 125 -33.88 -47.67 5.87
C ALA A 125 -34.01 -48.52 4.59
N LEU A 126 -33.53 -48.01 3.43
CA LEU A 126 -33.58 -48.76 2.17
C LEU A 126 -32.79 -50.08 2.20
N GLU A 127 -31.63 -50.12 2.90
CA GLU A 127 -30.86 -51.33 3.11
C GLU A 127 -31.61 -52.37 3.92
N GLU A 128 -32.40 -51.96 4.93
CA GLU A 128 -33.23 -52.85 5.73
C GLU A 128 -34.40 -53.39 4.92
N GLU A 129 -35.11 -52.51 4.17
CA GLU A 129 -36.19 -52.93 3.27
C GLU A 129 -35.67 -53.89 2.18
N LYS A 130 -34.50 -53.63 1.60
CA LYS A 130 -33.86 -54.49 0.61
C LYS A 130 -33.62 -55.92 1.13
N LYS A 131 -33.23 -56.11 2.41
CA LYS A 131 -33.01 -57.44 3.00
C LYS A 131 -34.27 -58.27 3.02
N SER A 132 -35.43 -57.67 3.18
CA SER A 132 -36.72 -58.35 3.24
C SER A 132 -37.43 -58.44 1.89
N ALA A 133 -36.91 -57.81 0.84
CA ALA A 133 -37.54 -57.76 -0.48
C ALA A 133 -37.26 -59.00 -1.31
N SER A 134 -38.16 -59.29 -2.27
CA SER A 134 -37.94 -60.33 -3.29
C SER A 134 -36.76 -59.96 -4.21
N GLU A 135 -36.13 -60.95 -4.83
CA GLU A 135 -34.96 -60.79 -5.70
C GLU A 135 -35.17 -59.74 -6.79
N ASP A 136 -36.35 -59.70 -7.43
CA ASP A 136 -36.74 -58.74 -8.44
C ASP A 136 -36.77 -57.31 -7.92
N ASN A 137 -37.17 -57.10 -6.65
CA ASN A 137 -37.27 -55.78 -6.02
C ASN A 137 -35.92 -55.28 -5.45
N GLN A 138 -34.97 -56.17 -5.17
CA GLN A 138 -33.68 -55.79 -4.61
C GLN A 138 -32.85 -54.88 -5.55
N LEU A 139 -33.01 -55.04 -6.86
CA LEU A 139 -32.39 -54.16 -7.85
C LEU A 139 -32.93 -52.73 -7.71
N GLN A 140 -34.21 -52.55 -7.52
CA GLN A 140 -34.87 -51.23 -7.33
C GLN A 140 -34.25 -50.50 -6.12
N TYR A 141 -34.20 -51.16 -4.95
CA TYR A 141 -33.59 -50.60 -3.76
C TYR A 141 -32.11 -50.26 -3.96
N THR A 142 -31.38 -51.12 -4.72
CA THR A 142 -29.98 -50.84 -5.05
C THR A 142 -29.82 -49.55 -5.85
N ILE A 143 -30.68 -49.29 -6.83
CA ILE A 143 -30.69 -48.05 -7.63
C ILE A 143 -31.01 -46.86 -6.74
N GLU A 144 -31.98 -46.99 -5.83
CA GLU A 144 -32.34 -45.89 -4.92
C GLU A 144 -31.19 -45.54 -3.96
N ILE A 145 -30.53 -46.54 -3.39
CA ILE A 145 -29.33 -46.38 -2.54
C ILE A 145 -28.22 -45.66 -3.35
N GLN A 146 -27.96 -46.06 -4.59
CA GLN A 146 -26.95 -45.40 -5.43
C GLN A 146 -27.30 -43.96 -5.75
N ASN A 147 -28.59 -43.63 -5.95
CA ASN A 147 -29.06 -42.28 -6.13
C ASN A 147 -28.83 -41.43 -4.86
N ARG A 148 -29.11 -41.96 -3.65
CA ARG A 148 -28.82 -41.25 -2.40
C ARG A 148 -27.32 -41.04 -2.18
N LEU A 149 -26.50 -42.05 -2.51
CA LEU A 149 -25.03 -41.90 -2.45
C LEU A 149 -24.52 -40.81 -3.43
N ALA A 150 -25.11 -40.73 -4.62
CA ALA A 150 -24.78 -39.65 -5.57
C ALA A 150 -25.17 -38.27 -5.00
N SER A 151 -26.37 -38.18 -4.35
CA SER A 151 -26.83 -36.94 -3.70
C SER A 151 -25.90 -36.53 -2.54
N ILE A 152 -25.40 -37.48 -1.75
CA ILE A 152 -24.41 -37.22 -0.69
C ILE A 152 -23.14 -36.64 -1.29
N LYS A 153 -22.58 -37.25 -2.33
CA LYS A 153 -21.36 -36.75 -3.00
C LYS A 153 -21.53 -35.34 -3.55
N GLN A 154 -22.71 -35.05 -4.11
CA GLN A 154 -23.01 -33.70 -4.57
C GLN A 154 -23.04 -32.72 -3.41
N ALA A 155 -23.76 -33.03 -2.33
CA ALA A 155 -23.83 -32.17 -1.15
C ALA A 155 -22.48 -31.95 -0.46
N GLU A 156 -21.63 -32.99 -0.41
CA GLU A 156 -20.24 -32.89 0.09
C GLU A 156 -19.39 -31.95 -0.78
N TYR A 157 -19.54 -32.04 -2.11
CA TYR A 157 -18.89 -31.14 -3.04
C TYR A 157 -19.34 -29.69 -2.84
N ASP A 158 -20.67 -29.45 -2.77
CA ASP A 158 -21.25 -28.13 -2.57
C ASP A 158 -20.79 -27.52 -1.24
N LYS A 159 -20.73 -28.35 -0.17
CA LYS A 159 -20.20 -27.98 1.13
C LYS A 159 -18.74 -27.53 1.03
N LYS A 160 -17.91 -28.26 0.28
CA LYS A 160 -16.50 -27.91 0.10
C LYS A 160 -16.32 -26.59 -0.65
N VAL A 161 -17.14 -26.35 -1.69
CA VAL A 161 -17.15 -25.06 -2.41
C VAL A 161 -17.53 -23.94 -1.46
N LYS A 162 -18.61 -24.13 -0.67
CA LYS A 162 -19.06 -23.12 0.29
C LYS A 162 -18.03 -22.86 1.39
N GLN A 163 -17.33 -23.88 1.87
CA GLN A 163 -16.23 -23.71 2.83
C GLN A 163 -15.10 -22.86 2.24
N SER A 164 -14.74 -23.08 0.97
CA SER A 164 -13.72 -22.26 0.29
C SER A 164 -14.14 -20.79 0.14
N GLU A 165 -15.44 -20.52 -0.07
CA GLU A 165 -15.97 -19.15 -0.08
C GLU A 165 -15.86 -18.50 1.29
N ILE A 166 -16.21 -19.23 2.36
CA ILE A 166 -16.07 -18.79 3.75
C ILE A 166 -14.60 -18.45 4.07
N ASP A 167 -13.66 -19.31 3.70
CA ASP A 167 -12.24 -19.09 3.98
C ASP A 167 -11.72 -17.85 3.25
N LYS A 168 -12.17 -17.62 2.01
CA LYS A 168 -11.86 -16.40 1.26
C LYS A 168 -12.42 -15.15 1.94
N GLN A 169 -13.68 -15.18 2.37
CA GLN A 169 -14.33 -14.05 3.04
C GLN A 169 -13.67 -13.73 4.39
N LYS A 170 -13.28 -14.76 5.18
CA LYS A 170 -12.51 -14.57 6.41
C LYS A 170 -11.18 -13.89 6.15
N SER A 171 -10.46 -14.33 5.13
CA SER A 171 -9.20 -13.69 4.72
C SER A 171 -9.39 -12.22 4.32
N GLN A 172 -10.51 -11.87 3.67
CA GLN A 172 -10.84 -10.49 3.33
C GLN A 172 -11.18 -9.64 4.57
N MET A 173 -11.78 -10.25 5.61
CA MET A 173 -12.02 -9.58 6.89
C MET A 173 -10.74 -9.33 7.68
N GLU A 174 -9.83 -10.32 7.70
CA GLU A 174 -8.52 -10.19 8.37
C GLU A 174 -7.63 -9.16 7.71
N ASN A 175 -7.77 -8.97 6.39
CA ASN A 175 -7.05 -7.99 5.58
C ASN A 175 -7.96 -6.81 5.22
N ASP A 176 -8.58 -6.20 6.21
CA ASP A 176 -9.49 -5.06 6.01
C ASP A 176 -8.76 -3.73 5.84
N THR A 177 -7.52 -3.64 6.28
CA THR A 177 -6.73 -2.41 6.28
C THR A 177 -5.64 -2.47 5.20
N VAL A 178 -5.54 -1.41 4.41
CA VAL A 178 -4.50 -1.22 3.41
C VAL A 178 -3.41 -0.33 3.98
N TYR A 179 -2.16 -0.80 3.87
CA TYR A 179 -0.99 -0.15 4.44
C TYR A 179 -0.09 0.43 3.35
N SER A 180 0.67 1.48 3.71
CA SER A 180 1.72 2.01 2.84
C SER A 180 2.88 1.01 2.72
N THR A 181 3.36 0.79 1.48
CA THR A 181 4.57 -0.01 1.23
C THR A 181 5.82 0.84 1.05
N MET A 182 5.71 2.16 1.30
CA MET A 182 6.83 3.09 1.21
C MET A 182 6.67 4.25 2.20
N THR A 183 7.79 4.85 2.56
CA THR A 183 7.82 6.11 3.31
C THR A 183 7.72 7.28 2.34
N GLY A 184 6.81 8.21 2.62
CA GLY A 184 6.55 9.33 1.72
C GLY A 184 5.54 10.33 2.25
N VAL A 185 4.99 11.12 1.33
CA VAL A 185 3.93 12.10 1.60
C VAL A 185 2.74 11.79 0.70
N VAL A 186 1.54 11.88 1.24
CA VAL A 186 0.29 11.75 0.48
C VAL A 186 0.18 12.94 -0.47
N GLN A 187 0.28 12.69 -1.76
CA GLN A 187 0.20 13.73 -2.79
C GLN A 187 -1.23 14.14 -3.09
N SER A 188 -2.12 13.15 -3.25
CA SER A 188 -3.53 13.38 -3.57
C SER A 188 -4.39 12.21 -3.13
N ILE A 189 -5.66 12.52 -2.83
CA ILE A 189 -6.72 11.54 -2.54
C ILE A 189 -7.91 11.89 -3.45
N ASP A 190 -8.26 11.00 -4.39
CA ASP A 190 -9.41 11.18 -5.29
C ASP A 190 -10.56 10.26 -4.87
N GLU A 191 -11.44 10.78 -4.01
CA GLU A 191 -12.60 10.04 -3.52
C GLU A 191 -13.60 9.68 -4.64
N THR A 192 -13.54 10.35 -5.80
CA THR A 192 -14.44 10.03 -6.92
C THR A 192 -14.22 8.63 -7.48
N VAL A 193 -13.05 8.04 -7.22
CA VAL A 193 -12.73 6.65 -7.56
C VAL A 193 -13.65 5.67 -6.80
N LEU A 194 -14.04 6.01 -5.57
CA LEU A 194 -14.94 5.20 -4.74
C LEU A 194 -16.37 5.16 -5.32
N ASP A 195 -16.77 6.20 -6.04
CA ASP A 195 -18.07 6.28 -6.72
C ASP A 195 -18.09 5.54 -8.08
N GLY A 196 -17.01 4.82 -8.40
CA GLY A 196 -16.86 4.09 -9.67
C GLY A 196 -16.33 4.92 -10.83
N ASN A 197 -15.92 6.18 -10.58
CA ASN A 197 -15.32 7.05 -11.60
C ASN A 197 -13.81 6.78 -11.72
N THR A 198 -13.45 5.66 -12.32
CA THR A 198 -12.08 5.13 -12.38
C THR A 198 -11.24 5.71 -13.52
N THR A 199 -11.82 6.54 -14.39
CA THR A 199 -11.11 7.17 -15.52
C THR A 199 -11.35 8.67 -15.55
N ASP A 200 -10.34 9.42 -16.00
CA ASP A 200 -10.46 10.85 -16.24
C ASP A 200 -11.10 11.16 -17.63
N MET A 201 -11.27 12.45 -17.93
CA MET A 201 -11.85 12.90 -19.21
C MET A 201 -10.98 12.56 -20.45
N TYR A 202 -9.74 12.13 -20.24
CA TYR A 202 -8.79 11.72 -21.28
C TYR A 202 -8.67 10.20 -21.37
N GLY A 203 -9.45 9.44 -20.55
CA GLY A 203 -9.43 7.97 -20.51
C GLY A 203 -8.23 7.40 -19.75
N GLN A 204 -7.55 8.22 -18.92
CA GLN A 204 -6.48 7.73 -18.05
C GLN A 204 -7.07 7.19 -16.74
N GLU A 205 -6.45 6.16 -16.22
CA GLU A 205 -6.87 5.51 -14.98
C GLU A 205 -6.60 6.44 -13.79
N LYS A 206 -7.67 6.75 -13.04
CA LYS A 206 -7.59 7.52 -11.81
C LYS A 206 -7.04 6.65 -10.67
N THR A 207 -6.40 7.30 -9.74
CA THR A 207 -5.84 6.65 -8.55
C THR A 207 -6.49 7.21 -7.30
N TYR A 208 -6.91 6.34 -6.39
CA TYR A 208 -7.55 6.74 -5.14
C TYR A 208 -6.59 7.50 -4.23
N ILE A 209 -5.42 6.90 -3.90
CA ILE A 209 -4.36 7.55 -3.12
C ILE A 209 -3.05 7.51 -3.90
N THR A 210 -2.42 8.67 -4.06
CA THR A 210 -1.08 8.77 -4.63
C THR A 210 -0.10 9.23 -3.55
N LEU A 211 0.95 8.43 -3.33
CA LEU A 211 2.05 8.75 -2.42
C LEU A 211 3.29 9.13 -3.23
N MET A 212 4.03 10.11 -2.74
CA MET A 212 5.36 10.47 -3.25
C MET A 212 6.42 10.07 -2.24
N ALA A 213 7.49 9.43 -2.70
CA ALA A 213 8.63 9.15 -1.83
C ALA A 213 9.18 10.46 -1.25
N SER A 214 9.40 10.49 0.07
CA SER A 214 10.23 11.51 0.70
C SER A 214 11.68 11.05 0.52
N GLY A 215 12.32 11.44 -0.59
CA GLY A 215 13.76 11.24 -0.78
C GLY A 215 14.53 12.37 -0.13
N GLU A 216 15.68 12.06 0.46
CA GLU A 216 16.73 13.07 0.68
C GLU A 216 17.17 13.55 -0.71
N TYR A 217 17.09 14.87 -0.94
CA TYR A 217 17.55 15.55 -2.15
C TYR A 217 19.05 15.73 -2.09
#